data_6ac0df1514aa355376740dceeb16e074
#
_entry.id   6ac0df1514aa355376740dceeb16e074
#
_cell.length_a   1.000
_cell.length_b   1.000
_cell.length_c   1.000
_cell.angle_alpha   90.00
_cell.angle_beta   90.00
_cell.angle_gamma   90.00
#
_symmetry.space_group_name_H-M   'P 1'
#
loop_
_entity.id
_entity.type
_entity.pdbx_description
1 polymer ?
#
loop_
_entity_poly.entity_id
_entity_poly.type
_entity_poly.pdbx_seq_one_letter_code
_entity_poly.pdbx_strand_id
1 'polypeptide(L)'
;MEYDEAHIIQDVLEGKTSRYEYFLDKYGQQVFTLIVRIVASQEDAEELTQDTFLKAFRHLSSFKAESNFSTWIYRIAYNTAISAVRKKKYDLFDMDDTLLANISDEQIDDTLNDESEEQIAKL
;
A
#
# COMPACT_ATOMS: atom_id res chain seq x y z
N MET A 1 -18.77 2.71 -20.99
CA MET A 1 -17.45 2.90 -21.58
C MET A 1 -16.40 2.68 -20.52
N GLU A 2 -15.50 1.76 -20.78
CA GLU A 2 -14.41 1.50 -19.86
C GLU A 2 -13.29 2.50 -20.07
N TYR A 3 -12.78 3.02 -18.97
CA TYR A 3 -11.60 3.86 -19.04
C TYR A 3 -10.36 3.00 -19.19
N ASP A 4 -9.46 3.42 -20.06
CA ASP A 4 -8.15 2.79 -20.17
C ASP A 4 -7.28 3.30 -19.03
N GLU A 5 -7.09 2.46 -18.03
CA GLU A 5 -6.33 2.85 -16.85
C GLU A 5 -4.88 3.17 -17.17
N ALA A 6 -4.31 2.49 -18.14
CA ALA A 6 -2.95 2.80 -18.58
C ALA A 6 -2.84 4.22 -19.11
N HIS A 7 -3.86 4.67 -19.83
CA HIS A 7 -3.91 6.03 -20.36
C HIS A 7 -4.04 7.06 -19.23
N ILE A 8 -4.87 6.74 -18.21
CA ILE A 8 -5.03 7.61 -17.05
C ILE A 8 -3.70 7.73 -16.29
N ILE A 9 -3.00 6.62 -16.13
CA ILE A 9 -1.69 6.62 -15.47
C ILE A 9 -0.73 7.52 -16.25
N GLN A 10 -0.73 7.40 -17.57
CA GLN A 10 0.13 8.23 -18.40
C GLN A 10 -0.20 9.72 -18.23
N ASP A 11 -1.47 10.06 -18.20
CA ASP A 11 -1.90 11.44 -17.96
C ASP A 11 -1.36 11.97 -16.63
N VAL A 12 -1.47 11.17 -15.57
CA VAL A 12 -0.99 11.57 -14.24
C VAL A 12 0.53 11.80 -14.29
N LEU A 13 1.27 10.90 -14.92
CA LEU A 13 2.72 11.01 -15.03
C LEU A 13 3.15 12.22 -15.86
N GLU A 14 2.30 12.68 -16.76
CA GLU A 14 2.56 13.88 -17.55
C GLU A 14 2.15 15.18 -16.85
N GLY A 15 1.69 15.08 -15.61
CA GLY A 15 1.34 16.24 -14.81
C GLY A 15 -0.14 16.48 -14.61
N LYS A 16 -1.01 15.70 -15.24
CA LYS A 16 -2.46 15.82 -15.07
C LYS A 16 -2.89 15.07 -13.83
N THR A 17 -2.42 15.53 -12.68
CA THR A 17 -2.54 14.81 -11.41
C THR A 17 -3.98 14.67 -10.94
N SER A 18 -4.88 15.55 -11.36
CA SER A 18 -6.30 15.44 -11.00
C SER A 18 -6.93 14.15 -11.52
N ARG A 19 -6.35 13.54 -12.57
CA ARG A 19 -6.85 12.29 -13.11
C ARG A 19 -6.68 11.13 -12.14
N TYR A 20 -5.78 11.26 -11.18
CA TYR A 20 -5.54 10.22 -10.19
C TYR A 20 -6.78 9.95 -9.32
N GLU A 21 -7.66 10.93 -9.19
CA GLU A 21 -8.91 10.77 -8.44
C GLU A 21 -9.75 9.59 -8.93
N TYR A 22 -9.64 9.26 -10.20
CA TYR A 22 -10.31 8.08 -10.78
C TYR A 22 -10.00 6.82 -9.96
N PHE A 23 -8.73 6.65 -9.58
CA PHE A 23 -8.31 5.46 -8.84
C PHE A 23 -8.80 5.47 -7.40
N LEU A 24 -8.85 6.63 -6.77
CA LEU A 24 -9.41 6.75 -5.43
C LEU A 24 -10.90 6.40 -5.43
N ASP A 25 -11.63 6.89 -6.42
CA ASP A 25 -13.06 6.62 -6.53
C ASP A 25 -13.34 5.16 -6.82
N LYS A 26 -12.56 4.55 -7.70
CA LYS A 26 -12.80 3.18 -8.11
C LYS A 26 -12.35 2.16 -7.07
N TYR A 27 -11.20 2.37 -6.45
CA TYR A 27 -10.58 1.38 -5.59
C TYR A 27 -10.57 1.71 -4.11
N GLY A 28 -10.97 2.93 -3.75
CA GLY A 28 -10.88 3.39 -2.35
C GLY A 28 -11.63 2.49 -1.37
N GLN A 29 -12.85 2.10 -1.70
CA GLN A 29 -13.66 1.29 -0.81
C GLN A 29 -13.08 -0.12 -0.62
N GLN A 30 -12.63 -0.73 -1.70
CA GLN A 30 -12.02 -2.05 -1.62
C GLN A 30 -10.72 -2.05 -0.83
N VAL A 31 -9.91 -1.01 -1.02
CA VAL A 31 -8.67 -0.86 -0.26
C VAL A 31 -8.98 -0.68 1.22
N PHE A 32 -9.94 0.16 1.55
CA PHE A 32 -10.38 0.37 2.93
C PHE A 32 -10.86 -0.94 3.56
N THR A 33 -11.69 -1.70 2.83
CA THR A 33 -12.24 -2.95 3.33
C THR A 33 -11.13 -3.96 3.62
N LEU A 34 -10.15 -4.05 2.73
CA LEU A 34 -9.00 -4.91 2.93
C LEU A 34 -8.24 -4.53 4.19
N ILE A 35 -7.94 -3.25 4.34
CA ILE A 35 -7.13 -2.77 5.46
C ILE A 35 -7.85 -2.93 6.78
N VAL A 36 -9.16 -2.61 6.85
CA VAL A 36 -9.90 -2.69 8.11
C VAL A 36 -9.97 -4.12 8.64
N ARG A 37 -9.98 -5.09 7.73
CA ARG A 37 -9.97 -6.51 8.12
C ARG A 37 -8.65 -6.92 8.76
N ILE A 38 -7.57 -6.25 8.39
CA ILE A 38 -6.24 -6.56 8.91
C ILE A 38 -5.99 -5.84 10.22
N VAL A 39 -6.31 -4.54 10.30
CA VAL A 39 -5.95 -3.72 11.46
C VAL A 39 -7.04 -3.66 12.52
N ALA A 40 -8.26 -4.07 12.19
CA ALA A 40 -9.40 -4.14 13.11
C ALA A 40 -9.76 -2.79 13.79
N SER A 41 -9.39 -1.69 13.15
CA SER A 41 -9.71 -0.34 13.62
C SER A 41 -10.12 0.50 12.42
N GLN A 42 -11.33 1.02 12.43
CA GLN A 42 -11.85 1.82 11.34
C GLN A 42 -11.04 3.10 11.17
N GLU A 43 -10.68 3.73 12.27
CA GLU A 43 -9.90 4.96 12.26
C GLU A 43 -8.51 4.74 11.65
N ASP A 44 -7.84 3.68 12.10
CA ASP A 44 -6.53 3.33 11.55
C ASP A 44 -6.64 2.97 10.06
N ALA A 45 -7.70 2.26 9.69
CA ALA A 45 -7.89 1.87 8.30
C ALA A 45 -8.09 3.07 7.38
N GLU A 46 -8.79 4.09 7.84
CA GLU A 46 -8.96 5.32 7.05
C GLU A 46 -7.62 5.99 6.79
N GLU A 47 -6.80 6.10 7.81
CA GLU A 47 -5.47 6.69 7.69
C GLU A 47 -4.57 5.87 6.75
N LEU A 48 -4.59 4.56 6.93
CA LEU A 48 -3.75 3.66 6.13
C LEU A 48 -4.22 3.58 4.67
N THR A 49 -5.51 3.79 4.44
CA THR A 49 -6.04 3.87 3.08
C THR A 49 -5.47 5.09 2.37
N GLN A 50 -5.44 6.24 3.04
CA GLN A 50 -4.83 7.44 2.48
C GLN A 50 -3.35 7.22 2.22
N ASP A 51 -2.64 6.62 3.16
CA ASP A 51 -1.22 6.32 2.99
C ASP A 51 -0.97 5.42 1.79
N THR A 52 -1.84 4.44 1.58
CA THR A 52 -1.74 3.52 0.45
C THR A 52 -1.79 4.26 -0.87
N PHE A 53 -2.78 5.14 -1.04
CA PHE A 53 -2.91 5.89 -2.29
C PHE A 53 -1.80 6.91 -2.48
N LEU A 54 -1.28 7.48 -1.40
CA LEU A 54 -0.12 8.37 -1.47
C LEU A 54 1.14 7.62 -1.90
N LYS A 55 1.37 6.44 -1.34
CA LYS A 55 2.50 5.60 -1.74
C LYS A 55 2.39 5.21 -3.21
N ALA A 56 1.20 4.80 -3.63
CA ALA A 56 0.97 4.45 -5.01
C ALA A 56 1.23 5.62 -5.94
N PHE A 57 0.81 6.80 -5.56
CA PHE A 57 1.04 8.01 -6.35
C PHE A 57 2.53 8.30 -6.50
N ARG A 58 3.28 8.22 -5.40
CA ARG A 58 4.73 8.47 -5.40
C ARG A 58 5.47 7.47 -6.27
N HIS A 59 4.99 6.25 -6.35
CA HIS A 59 5.66 5.17 -7.07
C HIS A 59 4.97 4.83 -8.39
N LEU A 60 4.07 5.70 -8.83
CA LEU A 60 3.30 5.41 -10.04
C LEU A 60 4.18 5.22 -11.27
N SER A 61 5.30 5.94 -11.34
CA SER A 61 6.24 5.80 -12.45
C SER A 61 6.90 4.43 -12.50
N SER A 62 6.91 3.71 -11.38
CA SER A 62 7.48 2.36 -11.33
C SER A 62 6.45 1.28 -11.62
N PHE A 63 5.18 1.65 -11.73
CA PHE A 63 4.15 0.68 -12.09
C PHE A 63 4.38 0.23 -13.53
N LYS A 64 4.59 -1.07 -13.69
CA LYS A 64 4.75 -1.66 -15.00
C LYS A 64 3.43 -2.32 -15.36
N ALA A 65 2.92 -2.05 -16.54
CA ALA A 65 1.62 -2.56 -16.96
C ALA A 65 1.63 -4.09 -17.17
N GLU A 66 2.47 -4.80 -16.43
CA GLU A 66 2.55 -6.26 -16.44
C GLU A 66 1.46 -6.88 -15.57
N SER A 67 0.87 -6.08 -14.68
CA SER A 67 -0.26 -6.50 -13.86
C SER A 67 -1.31 -5.41 -13.88
N ASN A 68 -2.51 -5.75 -13.41
CA ASN A 68 -3.57 -4.76 -13.30
C ASN A 68 -3.26 -3.76 -12.20
N PHE A 69 -3.71 -2.52 -12.36
CA PHE A 69 -3.55 -1.53 -11.31
C PHE A 69 -4.16 -2.02 -10.00
N SER A 70 -5.30 -2.69 -10.06
CA SER A 70 -5.96 -3.21 -8.87
C SER A 70 -5.05 -4.15 -8.07
N THR A 71 -4.36 -5.06 -8.75
CA THR A 71 -3.43 -5.98 -8.11
C THR A 71 -2.30 -5.23 -7.43
N TRP A 72 -1.78 -4.23 -8.12
CA TRP A 72 -0.67 -3.43 -7.61
C TRP A 72 -1.07 -2.61 -6.38
N ILE A 73 -2.24 -1.93 -6.44
CA ILE A 73 -2.69 -1.12 -5.31
C ILE A 73 -3.05 -1.98 -4.09
N TYR A 74 -3.65 -3.16 -4.32
CA TYR A 74 -4.00 -4.06 -3.22
C TYR A 74 -2.76 -4.60 -2.52
N ARG A 75 -1.68 -4.81 -3.25
CA ARG A 75 -0.43 -5.21 -2.63
C ARG A 75 0.14 -4.12 -1.76
N ILE A 76 0.14 -2.89 -2.25
CA ILE A 76 0.60 -1.76 -1.44
C ILE A 76 -0.26 -1.65 -0.19
N ALA A 77 -1.58 -1.81 -0.32
CA ALA A 77 -2.50 -1.77 0.81
C ALA A 77 -2.20 -2.87 1.82
N TYR A 78 -2.02 -4.09 1.35
CA TYR A 78 -1.72 -5.23 2.22
C TYR A 78 -0.43 -4.98 2.99
N ASN A 79 0.63 -4.60 2.30
CA ASN A 79 1.92 -4.35 2.94
C ASN A 79 1.84 -3.19 3.92
N THR A 80 1.10 -2.14 3.58
CA THR A 80 0.91 -1.00 4.47
C THR A 80 0.20 -1.42 5.76
N ALA A 81 -0.83 -2.24 5.63
CA ALA A 81 -1.59 -2.72 6.80
C ALA A 81 -0.76 -3.67 7.66
N ILE A 82 -0.04 -4.59 7.04
CA ILE A 82 0.80 -5.54 7.78
C ILE A 82 1.92 -4.80 8.51
N SER A 83 2.54 -3.82 7.87
CA SER A 83 3.58 -3.01 8.52
C SER A 83 3.03 -2.27 9.73
N ALA A 84 1.82 -1.74 9.62
CA ALA A 84 1.18 -1.03 10.72
C ALA A 84 0.91 -1.98 11.91
N VAL A 85 0.42 -3.19 11.62
CA VAL A 85 0.16 -4.20 12.67
C VAL A 85 1.47 -4.60 13.34
N ARG A 86 2.51 -4.82 12.57
CA ARG A 86 3.83 -5.17 13.12
C ARG A 86 4.40 -4.06 13.98
N LYS A 87 4.28 -2.83 13.53
CA LYS A 87 4.77 -1.69 14.28
C LYS A 87 4.04 -1.56 15.61
N LYS A 88 2.73 -1.71 15.61
CA LYS A 88 1.93 -1.64 16.82
C LYS A 88 2.32 -2.74 17.80
N LYS A 89 2.51 -3.96 17.30
CA LYS A 89 2.92 -5.09 18.09
C LYS A 89 4.32 -4.88 18.66
N TYR A 90 5.23 -4.35 17.86
CA TYR A 90 6.58 -4.03 18.26
C TYR A 90 6.58 -2.99 19.40
N ASP A 91 5.78 -1.94 19.25
CA ASP A 91 5.69 -0.88 20.26
C ASP A 91 5.18 -1.43 21.59
N LEU A 92 4.24 -2.37 21.56
CA LEU A 92 3.75 -3.00 22.77
C LEU A 92 4.82 -3.82 23.48
N PHE A 93 5.64 -4.53 22.73
CA PHE A 93 6.73 -5.34 23.29
C PHE A 93 7.91 -4.49 23.71
N ASP A 94 8.16 -3.38 23.05
CA ASP A 94 9.28 -2.50 23.35
C ASP A 94 9.20 -1.91 24.76
N MET A 95 8.00 -1.85 25.31
CA MET A 95 7.84 -1.40 26.70
C MET A 95 8.43 -2.35 27.73
N ASP A 96 8.57 -3.63 27.36
CA ASP A 96 8.96 -4.67 28.31
C ASP A 96 10.24 -5.42 27.95
N ASP A 97 10.75 -5.29 26.74
CA ASP A 97 11.79 -6.20 26.30
C ASP A 97 12.82 -5.56 25.39
N THR A 98 14.05 -5.53 25.89
CA THR A 98 15.19 -5.04 25.15
C THR A 98 15.61 -5.98 24.03
N LEU A 99 15.10 -7.22 24.00
CA LEU A 99 15.42 -8.17 22.93
C LEU A 99 14.92 -7.69 21.59
N LEU A 100 13.79 -7.01 21.58
CA LEU A 100 13.21 -6.50 20.36
C LEU A 100 13.98 -5.31 19.82
N ALA A 101 14.76 -4.64 20.65
CA ALA A 101 15.59 -3.53 20.21
C ALA A 101 16.69 -3.98 19.23
N ASN A 102 16.99 -5.27 19.21
CA ASN A 102 18.00 -5.82 18.31
C ASN A 102 17.43 -6.16 16.93
N ILE A 103 16.13 -6.08 16.78
CA ILE A 103 15.46 -6.37 15.51
C ILE A 103 15.03 -5.05 14.90
N SER A 104 15.59 -4.73 13.74
CA SER A 104 15.18 -3.51 13.04
C SER A 104 13.84 -3.74 12.35
N ASP A 105 12.83 -3.05 12.81
CA ASP A 105 11.50 -3.11 12.21
C ASP A 105 11.54 -2.62 10.77
N GLU A 106 12.31 -1.58 10.51
CA GLU A 106 12.47 -1.04 9.16
C GLU A 106 13.08 -2.06 8.21
N GLN A 107 14.08 -2.80 8.67
CA GLN A 107 14.73 -3.81 7.84
C GLN A 107 13.77 -4.94 7.49
N ILE A 108 12.96 -5.35 8.44
CA ILE A 108 11.98 -6.40 8.21
C ILE A 108 10.93 -5.94 7.22
N ASP A 109 10.41 -4.74 7.38
CA ASP A 109 9.38 -4.20 6.51
C ASP A 109 9.91 -3.98 5.08
N ASP A 110 11.11 -3.46 4.95
CA ASP A 110 11.71 -3.24 3.64
C ASP A 110 11.90 -4.55 2.90
N THR A 111 12.39 -5.57 3.60
CA THR A 111 12.59 -6.88 3.00
C THR A 111 11.27 -7.49 2.53
N LEU A 112 10.24 -7.39 3.35
CA LEU A 112 8.93 -7.93 3.01
C LEU A 112 8.29 -7.19 1.85
N ASN A 113 8.43 -5.87 1.81
CA ASN A 113 7.89 -5.08 0.72
C ASN A 113 8.56 -5.44 -0.60
N ASP A 114 9.87 -5.59 -0.59
CA ASP A 114 10.63 -5.97 -1.78
C ASP A 114 10.21 -7.35 -2.26
N GLU A 115 10.12 -8.32 -1.37
CA GLU A 115 9.70 -9.67 -1.72
C GLU A 115 8.28 -9.69 -2.28
N SER A 116 7.37 -8.93 -1.65
CA SER A 116 5.99 -8.87 -2.11
C SER A 116 5.88 -8.29 -3.50
N GLU A 117 6.62 -7.22 -3.76
CA GLU A 117 6.62 -6.59 -5.07
C GLU A 117 7.13 -7.55 -6.15
N GLU A 118 8.21 -8.28 -5.85
CA GLU A 118 8.74 -9.26 -6.77
C GLU A 118 7.78 -10.40 -7.02
N GLN A 119 7.16 -10.92 -5.97
CA GLN A 119 6.24 -12.02 -6.09
C GLN A 119 5.02 -11.67 -6.93
N ILE A 120 4.49 -10.47 -6.75
CA ILE A 120 3.29 -10.09 -7.48
C ILE A 120 3.64 -9.72 -8.92
N ALA A 121 4.82 -9.19 -9.17
CA ALA A 121 5.27 -8.95 -10.54
C ALA A 121 5.35 -10.23 -11.34
N LYS A 122 5.55 -11.36 -10.68
CA LYS A 122 5.64 -12.67 -11.31
C LYS A 122 4.29 -13.35 -11.49
N LEU A 123 3.29 -12.89 -10.79
CA LEU A 123 1.94 -13.42 -10.89
C LEU A 123 1.18 -12.79 -12.06
#